data_7ca06ac35d4ff45fdf4d1171a4c76f31
#
_entry.id   7ca06ac35d4ff45fdf4d1171a4c76f31
#
_cell.length_a   1.000
_cell.length_b   1.000
_cell.length_c   1.000
_cell.angle_alpha   90.00
_cell.angle_beta   90.00
_cell.angle_gamma   90.00
#
_symmetry.space_group_name_H-M   'P 1'
#
loop_
_entity.id
_entity.type
_entity.pdbx_description
1 polymer ?
#
loop_
_entity_poly.entity_id
_entity_poly.type
_entity_poly.pdbx_seq_one_letter_code
_entity_poly.pdbx_strand_id
1 'polypeptide(L)'
;MKKKQWIGIVVAGVVFIAVCATGILSNVVQSKLTEKADTKSKTSTSEMLSSIWGSSEENVTLPEEDFVGVLNIVGTIQANSSGNISLSGSDDDQYNHNLYMKYVDELEKSKNNKAILLYVNSPGGTVYESDELYLKLMEYKEKTKRPVYAYFGSQACSGAYYISMAADKIYTNRNTWTGSIGVIVSLTNYKKLYDKLGIKEIDI
;
A
#
# COMPACT_ATOMS: atom_id res chain seq x y z
N MET A 1 -35.24 -22.90 -28.69
CA MET A 1 -35.20 -22.60 -27.25
C MET A 1 -36.59 -22.77 -26.65
N LYS A 2 -36.73 -23.54 -25.56
CA LYS A 2 -38.07 -23.80 -24.95
C LYS A 2 -38.55 -22.53 -24.21
N LYS A 3 -39.85 -22.20 -24.26
CA LYS A 3 -40.47 -21.01 -23.64
C LYS A 3 -39.99 -20.75 -22.18
N LYS A 4 -39.70 -21.81 -21.42
CA LYS A 4 -39.19 -21.71 -20.04
C LYS A 4 -37.77 -21.12 -19.93
N GLN A 5 -36.93 -21.31 -20.93
CA GLN A 5 -35.52 -20.73 -20.93
C GLN A 5 -35.58 -19.23 -21.24
N TRP A 6 -36.53 -18.80 -22.05
CA TRP A 6 -36.70 -17.37 -22.37
C TRP A 6 -37.20 -16.56 -21.18
N ILE A 7 -38.10 -17.14 -20.38
CA ILE A 7 -38.60 -16.53 -19.14
C ILE A 7 -37.43 -16.35 -18.12
N GLY A 8 -36.55 -17.34 -17.99
CA GLY A 8 -35.37 -17.24 -17.10
C GLY A 8 -34.41 -16.11 -17.50
N ILE A 9 -34.18 -15.92 -18.79
CA ILE A 9 -33.29 -14.85 -19.30
C ILE A 9 -33.92 -13.47 -19.04
N VAL A 10 -35.23 -13.33 -19.26
CA VAL A 10 -35.96 -12.07 -19.02
C VAL A 10 -35.96 -11.72 -17.53
N VAL A 11 -36.23 -12.69 -16.65
CA VAL A 11 -36.18 -12.47 -15.18
C VAL A 11 -34.78 -12.10 -14.73
N ALA A 12 -33.75 -12.79 -15.20
CA ALA A 12 -32.35 -12.44 -14.88
C ALA A 12 -31.96 -11.01 -15.34
N GLY A 13 -32.43 -10.62 -16.55
CA GLY A 13 -32.23 -9.28 -17.08
C GLY A 13 -32.93 -8.20 -16.24
N VAL A 14 -34.15 -8.43 -15.81
CA VAL A 14 -34.90 -7.49 -14.95
C VAL A 14 -34.22 -7.34 -13.57
N VAL A 15 -33.79 -8.47 -12.97
CA VAL A 15 -33.08 -8.44 -11.68
C VAL A 15 -31.74 -7.69 -11.80
N PHE A 16 -31.00 -7.93 -12.89
CA PHE A 16 -29.74 -7.22 -13.13
C PHE A 16 -29.94 -5.71 -13.28
N ILE A 17 -30.96 -5.28 -14.04
CA ILE A 17 -31.31 -3.87 -14.20
C ILE A 17 -31.73 -3.25 -12.85
N ALA A 18 -32.49 -3.96 -12.04
CA ALA A 18 -32.92 -3.50 -10.73
C ALA A 18 -31.73 -3.32 -9.77
N VAL A 19 -30.77 -4.23 -9.76
CA VAL A 19 -29.54 -4.13 -8.94
C VAL A 19 -28.66 -2.96 -9.41
N CYS A 20 -28.51 -2.77 -10.72
CA CYS A 20 -27.77 -1.62 -11.25
C CYS A 20 -28.47 -0.29 -10.92
N ALA A 21 -29.79 -0.22 -11.03
CA ALA A 21 -30.55 0.99 -10.70
C ALA A 21 -30.48 1.35 -9.20
N THR A 22 -30.53 0.36 -8.31
CA THR A 22 -30.37 0.60 -6.87
C THR A 22 -28.95 1.05 -6.51
N GLY A 23 -27.91 0.52 -7.16
CA GLY A 23 -26.52 0.96 -6.98
C GLY A 23 -26.29 2.41 -7.42
N ILE A 24 -26.88 2.82 -8.55
CA ILE A 24 -26.81 4.20 -9.03
C ILE A 24 -27.61 5.14 -8.12
N LEU A 25 -28.77 4.71 -7.66
CA LEU A 25 -29.63 5.54 -6.79
C LEU A 25 -29.01 5.76 -5.41
N SER A 26 -28.33 4.77 -4.83
CA SER A 26 -27.62 4.92 -3.56
C SER A 26 -26.48 5.93 -3.67
N ASN A 27 -25.71 5.90 -4.74
CA ASN A 27 -24.63 6.87 -4.98
C ASN A 27 -25.16 8.30 -5.19
N VAL A 28 -26.28 8.47 -5.88
CA VAL A 28 -26.90 9.79 -6.12
C VAL A 28 -27.55 10.34 -4.84
N VAL A 29 -28.13 9.47 -4.00
CA VAL A 29 -28.68 9.89 -2.70
C VAL A 29 -27.58 10.25 -1.73
N GLN A 30 -26.47 9.51 -1.71
CA GLN A 30 -25.32 9.81 -0.87
C GLN A 30 -24.64 11.12 -1.27
N SER A 31 -24.50 11.39 -2.57
CA SER A 31 -23.94 12.69 -3.05
C SER A 31 -24.83 13.87 -2.70
N LYS A 32 -26.18 13.73 -2.76
CA LYS A 32 -27.12 14.81 -2.37
C LYS A 32 -27.23 15.05 -0.87
N LEU A 33 -26.93 14.05 -0.04
CA LEU A 33 -26.89 14.21 1.41
C LEU A 33 -25.60 14.91 1.89
N THR A 34 -24.48 14.72 1.16
CA THR A 34 -23.22 15.41 1.42
C THR A 34 -23.23 16.86 0.92
N GLU A 35 -24.02 17.17 -0.13
CA GLU A 35 -24.11 18.51 -0.72
C GLU A 35 -24.83 19.54 0.17
N LYS A 36 -25.46 19.09 1.27
CA LYS A 36 -26.12 19.99 2.24
C LYS A 36 -25.23 20.41 3.40
N ALA A 37 -23.97 19.96 3.45
CA ALA A 37 -23.06 20.16 4.58
C ALA A 37 -21.87 21.08 4.31
N ASP A 38 -21.56 21.53 3.08
CA ASP A 38 -20.53 22.56 2.92
C ASP A 38 -20.66 23.40 1.65
N THR A 39 -20.89 24.67 1.89
CA THR A 39 -20.78 25.77 0.91
C THR A 39 -19.31 26.11 0.72
N LYS A 40 -18.82 26.07 -0.51
CA LYS A 40 -17.53 26.51 -1.05
C LYS A 40 -16.40 25.49 -1.09
N SER A 41 -16.33 24.74 -2.16
CA SER A 41 -15.06 24.53 -2.87
C SER A 41 -15.34 24.31 -4.36
N LYS A 42 -14.83 25.19 -5.22
CA LYS A 42 -14.79 24.98 -6.67
C LYS A 42 -13.66 23.98 -6.96
N THR A 43 -13.94 22.72 -6.87
CA THR A 43 -13.00 21.68 -7.33
C THR A 43 -12.99 21.72 -8.87
N SER A 44 -11.86 22.03 -9.47
CA SER A 44 -11.72 22.07 -10.91
C SER A 44 -11.77 20.66 -11.50
N THR A 45 -12.24 20.53 -12.73
CA THR A 45 -12.31 19.24 -13.45
C THR A 45 -10.94 18.53 -13.51
N SER A 46 -9.83 19.29 -13.43
CA SER A 46 -8.47 18.78 -13.39
C SER A 46 -8.14 18.09 -12.07
N GLU A 47 -8.65 18.57 -10.92
CA GLU A 47 -8.49 17.93 -9.61
C GLU A 47 -9.30 16.64 -9.50
N MET A 48 -10.48 16.62 -10.15
CA MET A 48 -11.30 15.41 -10.21
C MET A 48 -10.66 14.33 -11.10
N LEU A 49 -10.05 14.72 -12.21
CA LEU A 49 -9.28 13.83 -13.09
C LEU A 49 -8.00 13.32 -12.42
N SER A 50 -7.29 14.14 -11.68
CA SER A 50 -6.08 13.71 -10.96
C SER A 50 -6.39 12.70 -9.85
N SER A 51 -7.53 12.82 -9.16
CA SER A 51 -7.96 11.85 -8.16
C SER A 51 -8.38 10.49 -8.77
N ILE A 52 -8.86 10.48 -10.03
CA ILE A 52 -9.24 9.26 -10.76
C ILE A 52 -8.00 8.58 -11.37
N TRP A 53 -6.99 9.35 -11.78
CA TRP A 53 -5.79 8.84 -12.46
C TRP A 53 -4.57 8.71 -11.55
N GLY A 54 -4.74 8.87 -10.24
CA GLY A 54 -3.78 8.42 -9.24
C GLY A 54 -2.44 9.19 -9.21
N SER A 55 -2.46 10.50 -9.45
CA SER A 55 -1.34 11.36 -9.12
C SER A 55 -1.73 12.37 -8.04
N SER A 56 -2.15 11.89 -6.87
CA SER A 56 -2.02 12.70 -5.67
C SER A 56 -0.52 12.77 -5.37
N GLU A 57 0.12 13.85 -5.75
CA GLU A 57 1.40 14.22 -5.15
C GLU A 57 1.13 14.42 -3.66
N GLU A 58 1.34 13.39 -2.86
CA GLU A 58 1.36 13.54 -1.41
C GLU A 58 2.51 14.50 -1.08
N ASN A 59 2.16 15.75 -0.83
CA ASN A 59 3.14 16.75 -0.43
C ASN A 59 3.55 16.45 1.01
N VAL A 60 4.77 15.99 1.18
CA VAL A 60 5.39 15.78 2.48
C VAL A 60 5.68 17.16 3.09
N THR A 61 4.96 17.51 4.15
CA THR A 61 5.22 18.74 4.91
C THR A 61 6.11 18.40 6.10
N LEU A 62 7.29 19.02 6.18
CA LEU A 62 8.25 18.80 7.26
C LEU A 62 8.19 19.96 8.28
N PRO A 63 8.50 19.71 9.57
CA PRO A 63 8.61 20.74 10.60
C PRO A 63 9.72 21.76 10.28
N GLU A 64 9.51 23.01 10.70
CA GLU A 64 10.50 24.07 10.58
C GLU A 64 11.52 24.07 11.74
N GLU A 65 11.20 23.38 12.84
CA GLU A 65 12.09 23.18 13.99
C GLU A 65 12.90 21.89 13.86
N ASP A 66 13.88 21.68 14.74
CA ASP A 66 14.67 20.45 14.80
C ASP A 66 13.78 19.25 15.14
N PHE A 67 13.83 18.20 14.32
CA PHE A 67 12.97 17.02 14.46
C PHE A 67 13.66 15.70 14.10
N VAL A 68 13.03 14.61 14.51
CA VAL A 68 13.37 13.24 14.11
C VAL A 68 12.26 12.76 13.14
N GLY A 69 12.66 12.35 11.94
CA GLY A 69 11.73 11.74 10.98
C GLY A 69 11.35 10.33 11.44
N VAL A 70 10.08 9.99 11.40
CA VAL A 70 9.60 8.64 11.76
C VAL A 70 9.04 7.96 10.52
N LEU A 71 9.55 6.76 10.22
CA LEU A 71 9.00 5.87 9.19
C LEU A 71 8.29 4.70 9.88
N ASN A 72 6.99 4.57 9.62
CA ASN A 72 6.16 3.50 10.18
C ASN A 72 6.12 2.30 9.23
N ILE A 73 7.09 1.39 9.31
CA ILE A 73 7.15 0.17 8.50
C ILE A 73 6.19 -0.86 9.11
N VAL A 74 4.91 -0.77 8.74
CA VAL A 74 3.83 -1.60 9.27
C VAL A 74 3.19 -2.42 8.15
N GLY A 75 2.84 -3.68 8.44
CA GLY A 75 2.23 -4.59 7.47
C GLY A 75 3.23 -5.21 6.49
N THR A 76 2.71 -5.79 5.40
CA THR A 76 3.54 -6.47 4.40
C THR A 76 4.23 -5.48 3.48
N ILE A 77 5.54 -5.63 3.32
CA ILE A 77 6.35 -4.82 2.40
C ILE A 77 6.08 -5.27 0.97
N GLN A 78 5.57 -4.37 0.14
CA GLN A 78 5.25 -4.65 -1.28
C GLN A 78 5.17 -3.35 -2.07
N ALA A 79 5.23 -3.46 -3.41
CA ALA A 79 4.96 -2.33 -4.28
C ALA A 79 3.54 -1.79 -4.05
N ASN A 80 3.38 -0.49 -4.20
CA ASN A 80 2.06 0.12 -4.14
C ASN A 80 1.18 -0.42 -5.27
N SER A 81 0.10 -1.11 -4.92
CA SER A 81 -0.91 -1.54 -5.89
C SER A 81 -1.72 -0.33 -6.33
N SER A 82 -1.48 0.18 -7.53
CA SER A 82 -2.40 1.10 -8.18
C SER A 82 -3.71 0.36 -8.45
N GLY A 83 -4.71 0.48 -7.59
CA GLY A 83 -6.05 -0.03 -7.87
C GLY A 83 -6.77 -0.86 -6.81
N ASN A 84 -6.20 -1.15 -5.68
CA ASN A 84 -6.99 -1.69 -4.57
C ASN A 84 -7.71 -0.56 -3.85
N ILE A 85 -8.91 -0.25 -4.33
CA ILE A 85 -9.92 0.40 -3.48
C ILE A 85 -10.28 -0.64 -2.42
N SER A 86 -9.61 -0.59 -1.27
CA SER A 86 -10.02 -1.37 -0.11
C SER A 86 -11.38 -0.86 0.34
N LEU A 87 -12.43 -1.69 0.15
CA LEU A 87 -13.76 -1.38 0.66
C LEU A 87 -13.84 -1.52 2.20
N SER A 88 -12.73 -1.85 2.85
CA SER A 88 -12.63 -2.00 4.31
C SER A 88 -11.76 -0.85 4.83
N GLY A 89 -12.41 0.12 5.41
CA GLY A 89 -11.77 1.34 5.93
C GLY A 89 -10.66 1.05 6.93
N SER A 90 -9.52 1.59 6.64
CA SER A 90 -8.33 1.97 7.40
C SER A 90 -7.06 1.72 6.58
N ASP A 91 -6.82 2.58 5.56
CA ASP A 91 -5.59 2.54 4.76
C ASP A 91 -4.38 3.16 5.47
N ASP A 92 -4.56 3.75 6.66
CA ASP A 92 -3.51 4.46 7.39
C ASP A 92 -2.42 3.56 7.99
N ASP A 93 -2.63 2.23 8.03
CA ASP A 93 -1.71 1.27 8.66
C ASP A 93 -0.97 0.35 7.66
N GLN A 94 -0.99 0.65 6.36
CA GLN A 94 -0.32 -0.18 5.36
C GLN A 94 0.98 0.45 4.88
N TYR A 95 1.95 -0.43 4.57
CA TYR A 95 3.22 -0.04 3.97
C TYR A 95 3.03 0.68 2.63
N ASN A 96 3.53 1.91 2.53
CA ASN A 96 3.50 2.70 1.31
C ASN A 96 4.93 2.99 0.83
N HIS A 97 5.41 2.19 -0.12
CA HIS A 97 6.79 2.24 -0.59
C HIS A 97 7.16 3.60 -1.21
N ASN A 98 6.34 4.08 -2.13
CA ASN A 98 6.61 5.33 -2.84
C ASN A 98 6.63 6.54 -1.90
N LEU A 99 5.72 6.56 -0.92
CA LEU A 99 5.69 7.60 0.09
C LEU A 99 6.97 7.59 0.94
N TYR A 100 7.42 6.41 1.37
CA TYR A 100 8.64 6.31 2.19
C TYR A 100 9.89 6.71 1.43
N MET A 101 10.03 6.31 0.17
CA MET A 101 11.13 6.74 -0.69
C MET A 101 11.18 8.27 -0.82
N LYS A 102 10.03 8.88 -1.12
CA LYS A 102 9.89 10.34 -1.21
C LYS A 102 10.16 11.03 0.14
N TYR A 103 9.63 10.46 1.22
CA TYR A 103 9.82 11.02 2.57
C TYR A 103 11.30 11.04 2.97
N VAL A 104 12.05 9.97 2.71
CA VAL A 104 13.49 9.95 2.98
C VAL A 104 14.24 10.98 2.13
N ASP A 105 13.83 11.21 0.87
CA ASP A 105 14.39 12.28 0.03
C ASP A 105 14.18 13.67 0.65
N GLU A 106 13.00 13.93 1.17
CA GLU A 106 12.71 15.23 1.82
C GLU A 106 13.45 15.36 3.17
N LEU A 107 13.57 14.28 3.95
CA LEU A 107 14.38 14.27 5.17
C LEU A 107 15.86 14.54 4.87
N GLU A 108 16.39 14.02 3.78
CA GLU A 108 17.78 14.26 3.35
C GLU A 108 18.02 15.74 3.09
N LYS A 109 17.11 16.40 2.38
CA LYS A 109 17.18 17.83 2.02
C LYS A 109 16.99 18.77 3.21
N SER A 110 16.21 18.36 4.20
CA SER A 110 15.87 19.20 5.35
C SER A 110 17.07 19.38 6.28
N LYS A 111 17.42 20.64 6.58
CA LYS A 111 18.49 20.98 7.54
C LYS A 111 18.07 20.74 9.01
N ASN A 112 16.76 20.72 9.26
CA ASN A 112 16.19 20.58 10.61
C ASN A 112 15.96 19.12 11.01
N ASN A 113 15.99 18.19 10.05
CA ASN A 113 16.00 16.77 10.38
C ASN A 113 17.33 16.39 11.06
N LYS A 114 17.28 15.69 12.19
CA LYS A 114 18.45 15.28 12.98
C LYS A 114 18.72 13.77 12.96
N ALA A 115 17.70 12.97 12.69
CA ALA A 115 17.78 11.52 12.67
C ALA A 115 16.55 10.92 11.96
N ILE A 116 16.61 9.63 11.67
CA ILE A 116 15.45 8.82 11.30
C ILE A 116 15.22 7.76 12.36
N LEU A 117 13.96 7.56 12.74
CA LEU A 117 13.49 6.45 13.55
C LEU A 117 12.58 5.55 12.68
N LEU A 118 12.99 4.30 12.51
CA LEU A 118 12.16 3.27 11.90
C LEU A 118 11.33 2.61 12.99
N TYR A 119 10.01 2.81 12.99
CA TYR A 119 9.09 1.97 13.75
C TYR A 119 8.71 0.78 12.89
N VAL A 120 9.10 -0.43 13.32
CA VAL A 120 8.98 -1.64 12.50
C VAL A 120 8.03 -2.62 13.15
N ASN A 121 6.90 -2.89 12.50
CA ASN A 121 5.93 -3.89 12.89
C ASN A 121 5.43 -4.66 11.66
N SER A 122 6.30 -5.51 11.09
CA SER A 122 6.12 -6.08 9.77
C SER A 122 6.65 -7.53 9.70
N PRO A 123 5.93 -8.43 9.02
CA PRO A 123 6.44 -9.77 8.71
C PRO A 123 7.54 -9.78 7.64
N GLY A 124 7.79 -8.63 7.01
CA GLY A 124 8.61 -8.51 5.81
C GLY A 124 7.77 -8.50 4.54
N GLY A 125 8.33 -8.88 3.42
CA GLY A 125 7.66 -8.89 2.13
C GLY A 125 8.61 -9.09 0.96
N THR A 126 8.40 -8.33 -0.12
CA THR A 126 9.19 -8.44 -1.35
C THR A 126 10.63 -8.01 -1.13
N VAL A 127 11.53 -8.70 -1.83
CA VAL A 127 12.98 -8.42 -1.76
C VAL A 127 13.28 -7.06 -2.36
N TYR A 128 12.66 -6.74 -3.49
CA TYR A 128 12.93 -5.51 -4.24
C TYR A 128 12.69 -4.25 -3.39
N GLU A 129 11.50 -4.08 -2.85
CA GLU A 129 11.13 -2.91 -2.05
C GLU A 129 11.90 -2.85 -0.74
N SER A 130 12.24 -4.01 -0.17
CA SER A 130 13.08 -4.07 1.03
C SER A 130 14.49 -3.58 0.77
N ASP A 131 15.09 -4.00 -0.34
CA ASP A 131 16.44 -3.59 -0.73
C ASP A 131 16.49 -2.11 -1.12
N GLU A 132 15.50 -1.64 -1.89
CA GLU A 132 15.44 -0.25 -2.34
C GLU A 132 15.35 0.71 -1.15
N LEU A 133 14.50 0.43 -0.16
CA LEU A 133 14.41 1.26 1.04
C LEU A 133 15.67 1.15 1.91
N TYR A 134 16.27 -0.03 2.04
CA TYR A 134 17.55 -0.20 2.73
C TYR A 134 18.65 0.68 2.10
N LEU A 135 18.82 0.61 0.79
CA LEU A 135 19.80 1.40 0.05
C LEU A 135 19.53 2.91 0.20
N LYS A 136 18.26 3.30 0.16
CA LYS A 136 17.86 4.70 0.37
C LYS A 136 18.23 5.23 1.74
N LEU A 137 18.05 4.44 2.78
CA LEU A 137 18.48 4.79 4.16
C LEU A 137 20.01 4.85 4.30
N MET A 138 20.72 3.95 3.62
CA MET A 138 22.18 3.98 3.58
C MET A 138 22.68 5.24 2.88
N GLU A 139 22.09 5.63 1.75
CA GLU A 139 22.38 6.86 1.03
C GLU A 139 22.13 8.10 1.92
N TYR A 140 20.98 8.17 2.61
CA TYR A 140 20.67 9.22 3.57
C TYR A 140 21.77 9.34 4.64
N LYS A 141 22.22 8.23 5.24
CA LYS A 141 23.31 8.23 6.24
C LYS A 141 24.62 8.72 5.66
N GLU A 142 24.96 8.26 4.46
CA GLU A 142 26.22 8.63 3.81
C GLU A 142 26.27 10.13 3.51
N LYS A 143 25.19 10.70 2.96
CA LYS A 143 25.13 12.11 2.58
C LYS A 143 24.97 13.05 3.76
N THR A 144 24.13 12.68 4.73
CA THR A 144 23.79 13.60 5.83
C THR A 144 24.65 13.43 7.07
N LYS A 145 25.28 12.29 7.25
CA LYS A 145 26.00 11.85 8.48
C LYS A 145 25.09 11.81 9.72
N ARG A 146 23.76 11.73 9.52
CA ARG A 146 22.75 11.65 10.58
C ARG A 146 22.43 10.19 10.89
N PRO A 147 22.14 9.87 12.16
CA PRO A 147 21.88 8.49 12.56
C PRO A 147 20.51 8.01 12.12
N VAL A 148 20.41 6.71 11.89
CA VAL A 148 19.18 5.97 11.74
C VAL A 148 19.03 5.01 12.90
N TYR A 149 17.89 4.99 13.54
CA TYR A 149 17.55 4.07 14.62
C TYR A 149 16.35 3.22 14.22
N ALA A 150 16.26 1.99 14.74
CA ALA A 150 15.10 1.14 14.55
C ALA A 150 14.51 0.72 15.91
N TYR A 151 13.19 0.75 16.01
CA TYR A 151 12.43 0.19 17.12
C TYR A 151 11.49 -0.89 16.59
N PHE A 152 11.66 -2.11 17.08
CA PHE A 152 10.84 -3.25 16.72
C PHE A 152 9.61 -3.34 17.62
N GLY A 153 8.42 -3.31 17.01
CA GLY A 153 7.15 -3.57 17.66
C GLY A 153 6.96 -5.05 17.98
N SER A 154 5.81 -5.60 17.66
CA SER A 154 5.51 -7.02 17.92
C SER A 154 6.28 -7.95 17.00
N GLN A 155 6.57 -7.53 15.76
CA GLN A 155 7.37 -8.32 14.81
C GLN A 155 8.21 -7.46 13.88
N ALA A 156 9.40 -7.98 13.53
CA ALA A 156 10.30 -7.40 12.55
C ALA A 156 11.07 -8.53 11.87
N CYS A 157 10.51 -9.07 10.78
CA CYS A 157 11.00 -10.29 10.14
C CYS A 157 11.35 -10.07 8.67
N SER A 158 12.23 -10.95 8.14
CA SER A 158 12.55 -11.00 6.70
C SER A 158 12.92 -9.64 6.13
N GLY A 159 12.23 -9.13 5.10
CA GLY A 159 12.48 -7.82 4.51
C GLY A 159 12.45 -6.65 5.50
N ALA A 160 11.62 -6.71 6.54
CA ALA A 160 11.59 -5.68 7.58
C ALA A 160 12.84 -5.71 8.46
N TYR A 161 13.34 -6.91 8.77
CA TYR A 161 14.64 -7.06 9.41
C TYR A 161 15.77 -6.54 8.51
N TYR A 162 15.71 -6.85 7.20
CA TYR A 162 16.68 -6.41 6.21
C TYR A 162 16.78 -4.88 6.12
N ILE A 163 15.66 -4.17 5.99
CA ILE A 163 15.62 -2.69 6.02
C ILE A 163 16.26 -2.15 7.29
N SER A 164 15.99 -2.79 8.42
CA SER A 164 16.49 -2.35 9.72
C SER A 164 18.01 -2.48 9.89
N MET A 165 18.69 -3.22 8.99
CA MET A 165 20.15 -3.29 8.98
C MET A 165 20.81 -1.96 8.56
N ALA A 166 20.06 -1.02 7.99
CA ALA A 166 20.53 0.36 7.79
C ALA A 166 20.68 1.15 9.11
N ALA A 167 20.05 0.69 10.19
CA ALA A 167 20.07 1.39 11.47
C ALA A 167 21.42 1.26 12.20
N ASP A 168 21.83 2.34 12.88
CA ASP A 168 23.00 2.33 13.74
C ASP A 168 22.78 1.58 15.05
N LYS A 169 21.53 1.57 15.53
CA LYS A 169 21.09 0.78 16.69
C LYS A 169 19.66 0.31 16.49
N ILE A 170 19.40 -0.91 16.97
CA ILE A 170 18.09 -1.52 17.00
C ILE A 170 17.65 -1.68 18.45
N TYR A 171 16.47 -1.21 18.75
CA TYR A 171 15.80 -1.40 20.02
C TYR A 171 14.64 -2.37 19.84
N THR A 172 14.50 -3.31 20.75
CA THR A 172 13.45 -4.32 20.66
C THR A 172 12.92 -4.72 22.03
N ASN A 173 11.66 -5.16 22.08
CA ASN A 173 11.13 -5.80 23.28
C ASN A 173 11.57 -7.27 23.32
N ARG A 174 11.72 -7.83 24.52
CA ARG A 174 12.09 -9.26 24.73
C ARG A 174 11.10 -10.24 24.07
N ASN A 175 9.88 -9.82 23.82
CA ASN A 175 8.81 -10.63 23.21
C ASN A 175 8.62 -10.34 21.71
N THR A 176 9.44 -9.48 21.11
CA THR A 176 9.38 -9.19 19.69
C THR A 176 9.73 -10.43 18.88
N TRP A 177 8.92 -10.71 17.90
CA TRP A 177 9.20 -11.76 16.93
C TRP A 177 10.10 -11.21 15.83
N THR A 178 11.31 -11.77 15.69
CA THR A 178 12.29 -11.31 14.72
C THR A 178 13.05 -12.46 14.09
N GLY A 179 13.76 -12.19 12.99
CA GLY A 179 14.50 -13.19 12.23
C GLY A 179 13.93 -13.39 10.83
N SER A 180 13.66 -14.64 10.44
CA SER A 180 13.29 -15.00 9.06
C SER A 180 14.32 -14.48 8.05
N ILE A 181 15.62 -14.67 8.38
CA ILE A 181 16.75 -14.25 7.54
C ILE A 181 16.86 -15.24 6.38
N GLY A 182 16.16 -14.95 5.28
CA GLY A 182 16.15 -15.84 4.11
C GLY A 182 15.16 -15.36 3.06
N VAL A 183 15.20 -16.03 1.90
CA VAL A 183 14.29 -15.79 0.77
C VAL A 183 13.50 -17.06 0.50
N ILE A 184 12.20 -16.93 0.31
CA ILE A 184 11.31 -18.03 -0.04
C ILE A 184 10.77 -17.78 -1.44
N VAL A 185 10.90 -18.77 -2.32
CA VAL A 185 10.24 -18.79 -3.63
C VAL A 185 9.20 -19.92 -3.60
N SER A 186 7.92 -19.55 -3.71
CA SER A 186 6.82 -20.53 -3.77
C SER A 186 6.35 -20.70 -5.20
N LEU A 187 6.40 -21.94 -5.70
CA LEU A 187 5.94 -22.29 -7.04
C LEU A 187 4.79 -23.29 -6.92
N THR A 188 3.69 -23.02 -7.60
CA THR A 188 2.56 -23.95 -7.66
C THR A 188 2.50 -24.60 -9.03
N ASN A 189 2.49 -25.96 -9.06
CA ASN A 189 2.39 -26.72 -10.28
C ASN A 189 0.97 -27.22 -10.51
N TYR A 190 0.29 -26.68 -11.50
CA TYR A 190 -1.07 -27.03 -11.90
C TYR A 190 -1.16 -28.06 -13.03
N LYS A 191 -0.04 -28.58 -13.55
CA LYS A 191 -0.03 -29.45 -14.73
C LYS A 191 -1.00 -30.63 -14.63
N LYS A 192 -0.95 -31.37 -13.51
CA LYS A 192 -1.85 -32.51 -13.31
C LYS A 192 -3.34 -32.13 -13.20
N LEU A 193 -3.62 -30.92 -12.72
CA LEU A 193 -4.98 -30.39 -12.68
C LEU A 193 -5.46 -30.05 -14.11
N TYR A 194 -4.64 -29.37 -14.87
CA TYR A 194 -4.94 -29.04 -16.28
C TYR A 194 -5.14 -30.29 -17.12
N ASP A 195 -4.30 -31.31 -16.96
CA ASP A 195 -4.50 -32.61 -17.65
C ASP A 195 -5.87 -33.25 -17.34
N LYS A 196 -6.32 -33.19 -16.07
CA LYS A 196 -7.63 -33.71 -15.67
C LYS A 196 -8.81 -32.91 -16.23
N LEU A 197 -8.62 -31.62 -16.46
CA LEU A 197 -9.64 -30.70 -17.00
C LEU A 197 -9.59 -30.64 -18.54
N GLY A 198 -8.63 -31.34 -19.19
CA GLY A 198 -8.45 -31.30 -20.63
C GLY A 198 -7.90 -29.97 -21.15
N ILE A 199 -7.31 -29.15 -20.29
CA ILE A 199 -6.68 -27.88 -20.64
C ILE A 199 -5.25 -28.15 -21.14
N LYS A 200 -4.95 -27.65 -22.35
CA LYS A 200 -3.58 -27.72 -22.92
C LYS A 200 -3.02 -26.31 -23.03
N GLU A 201 -1.85 -26.10 -22.47
CA GLU A 201 -1.04 -24.90 -22.68
C GLU A 201 -0.27 -25.08 -23.98
N ILE A 202 -0.33 -24.09 -24.85
CA ILE A 202 0.35 -24.08 -26.16
C ILE A 202 1.22 -22.83 -26.19
N ASP A 203 2.53 -23.03 -26.16
CA ASP A 203 3.50 -21.97 -26.40
C ASP A 203 3.64 -21.75 -27.92
N ILE A 204 3.52 -20.51 -28.39
CA ILE A 204 3.63 -20.10 -29.79
C ILE A 204 4.93 -19.30 -29.97
#